data_766c44f266a62ad355cf9a799f8e14fa
#
_entry.id   766c44f266a62ad355cf9a799f8e14fa
#
_cell.length_a   1.000
_cell.length_b   1.000
_cell.length_c   1.000
_cell.angle_alpha   90.00
_cell.angle_beta   90.00
_cell.angle_gamma   90.00
#
_symmetry.space_group_name_H-M   'P 1'
#
loop_
_entity.id
_entity.type
_entity.pdbx_description
1 polymer ?
#
loop_
_entity_poly.entity_id
_entity_poly.type
_entity_poly.pdbx_seq_one_letter_code
_entity_poly.pdbx_strand_id
1 'polypeptide(L)'
;MAEEQIQGERKEHQGAHFEEGTMRKHAAGGAAAKGNDRTARMGTGPIPKLVLEFAIPSIVGMLVNGAYNVIDSIFLGQAMGEIGLSVATAVMPLMTIFMALGMLIGNGGNALVALRLGEGNKQAAEKSLGNTVCLGIIIAVVVAIIACIPPCMEALLSLSSATPEIHDYTYSFIQIVAFGVIFQIIGMGVNNFIRTAGAPNRALLTMVIGTFSCIILNYLFVLVFGWGVVGSALATVLGQGVSCVCVLWYFLFTKNVAFKLHARNLKLDAEVVGFIFSLGAASFIMQMAMSVINFLVNYLLVFYGAQSPLGAEAALASIGVVQRCAMFTVLPLIGTAVAIQPLLGFNYGAGLIPRVRETVRFGILMATVIGTCMWIMIMLFSGDIVSFFGIRADGLRDFTAFALKVQLLVLPVVGFQIVVGNYFQATGQPMKSIILSLTRQVLFLIPLYIVLPIVLPILVPALTGLDALYFAVPIADGLSVVTAAAFLAFEMRRLKRVEAGEEMSRFGKGAKHS
;
A
#
# COMPACT_ATOMS: atom_id res chain seq x y z
N MET A 1 -14.11 -13.88 67.17
CA MET A 1 -13.82 -14.88 66.07
C MET A 1 -14.52 -14.58 64.75
N ALA A 2 -15.83 -14.33 64.65
CA ALA A 2 -16.50 -14.03 63.40
C ALA A 2 -16.17 -12.63 62.83
N GLU A 3 -15.99 -11.62 63.66
CA GLU A 3 -15.61 -10.26 63.24
C GLU A 3 -14.16 -10.13 62.80
N GLU A 4 -13.23 -10.93 63.35
CA GLU A 4 -11.83 -10.96 62.91
C GLU A 4 -11.65 -11.64 61.53
N GLN A 5 -12.47 -12.65 61.21
CA GLN A 5 -12.47 -13.27 59.87
C GLN A 5 -12.99 -12.32 58.80
N ILE A 6 -14.04 -11.54 59.05
CA ILE A 6 -14.61 -10.57 58.12
C ILE A 6 -13.65 -9.38 57.90
N GLN A 7 -12.86 -8.98 58.91
CA GLN A 7 -11.82 -7.96 58.74
C GLN A 7 -10.59 -8.49 58.00
N GLY A 8 -10.26 -9.77 58.13
CA GLY A 8 -9.20 -10.44 57.35
C GLY A 8 -9.51 -10.49 55.85
N GLU A 9 -10.71 -10.96 55.48
CA GLU A 9 -11.13 -11.03 54.09
C GLU A 9 -11.27 -9.65 53.43
N ARG A 10 -11.71 -8.61 54.16
CA ARG A 10 -11.73 -7.23 53.60
C ARG A 10 -10.33 -6.66 53.38
N LYS A 11 -9.35 -7.00 54.20
CA LYS A 11 -7.95 -6.57 53.98
C LYS A 11 -7.29 -7.30 52.83
N GLU A 12 -7.56 -8.59 52.66
CA GLU A 12 -7.07 -9.36 51.50
C GLU A 12 -7.70 -8.87 50.18
N HIS A 13 -9.01 -8.59 50.16
CA HIS A 13 -9.66 -8.03 48.94
C HIS A 13 -9.20 -6.60 48.64
N GLN A 14 -8.93 -5.74 49.62
CA GLN A 14 -8.36 -4.41 49.39
C GLN A 14 -6.88 -4.48 49.00
N GLY A 15 -6.10 -5.42 49.53
CA GLY A 15 -4.72 -5.67 49.11
C GLY A 15 -4.63 -6.16 47.68
N ALA A 16 -5.48 -7.10 47.27
CA ALA A 16 -5.52 -7.61 45.90
C ALA A 16 -5.90 -6.55 44.87
N HIS A 17 -6.88 -5.68 45.17
CA HIS A 17 -7.24 -4.55 44.29
C HIS A 17 -6.17 -3.45 44.24
N PHE A 18 -5.41 -3.26 45.34
CA PHE A 18 -4.32 -2.27 45.33
C PHE A 18 -3.07 -2.79 44.61
N GLU A 19 -2.76 -4.08 44.71
CA GLU A 19 -1.70 -4.73 43.94
C GLU A 19 -2.04 -4.82 42.43
N GLU A 20 -3.29 -5.15 42.06
CA GLU A 20 -3.74 -5.15 40.67
C GLU A 20 -3.71 -3.74 40.06
N GLY A 21 -4.11 -2.71 40.78
CA GLY A 21 -4.01 -1.32 40.38
C GLY A 21 -2.57 -0.84 40.24
N THR A 22 -1.68 -1.31 41.10
CA THR A 22 -0.24 -0.97 41.08
C THR A 22 0.50 -1.77 40.01
N MET A 23 0.16 -3.03 39.78
CA MET A 23 0.70 -3.84 38.68
C MET A 23 0.21 -3.33 37.32
N ARG A 24 -1.04 -2.88 37.17
CA ARG A 24 -1.52 -2.21 35.95
C ARG A 24 -0.82 -0.89 35.70
N LYS A 25 -0.54 -0.09 36.75
CA LYS A 25 0.26 1.15 36.60
C LYS A 25 1.75 0.85 36.34
N HIS A 26 2.33 -0.18 36.92
CA HIS A 26 3.71 -0.58 36.63
C HIS A 26 3.85 -1.29 35.27
N ALA A 27 2.86 -2.07 34.81
CA ALA A 27 2.86 -2.65 33.48
C ALA A 27 2.70 -1.57 32.39
N ALA A 28 1.89 -0.54 32.62
CA ALA A 28 1.78 0.62 31.72
C ALA A 28 2.99 1.57 31.82
N GLY A 29 3.58 1.74 33.01
CA GLY A 29 4.72 2.62 33.23
C GLY A 29 6.09 2.01 32.89
N GLY A 30 6.25 0.69 32.97
CA GLY A 30 7.53 0.03 32.74
C GLY A 30 7.92 -0.16 31.27
N ALA A 31 6.96 -0.18 30.36
CA ALA A 31 7.20 -0.22 28.91
C ALA A 31 7.35 1.19 28.28
N ALA A 32 6.79 2.22 28.95
CA ALA A 32 6.82 3.61 28.47
C ALA A 32 8.10 4.40 28.85
N ALA A 33 8.91 3.88 29.76
CA ALA A 33 9.90 4.71 30.49
C ALA A 33 11.26 4.92 29.80
N LYS A 34 11.53 4.45 28.57
CA LYS A 34 12.78 4.75 27.84
C LYS A 34 12.64 4.85 26.31
N GLY A 35 11.46 4.86 25.74
CA GLY A 35 11.22 5.13 24.32
C GLY A 35 10.95 6.62 24.11
N ASN A 36 11.47 7.15 23.00
CA ASN A 36 11.25 8.52 22.54
C ASN A 36 9.77 8.90 22.73
N ASP A 37 9.50 10.05 23.30
CA ASP A 37 8.16 10.62 23.63
C ASP A 37 7.10 10.44 22.51
N ARG A 38 7.55 10.36 21.25
CA ARG A 38 6.69 10.20 20.06
C ARG A 38 6.11 8.81 19.88
N THR A 39 6.88 7.74 20.08
CA THR A 39 6.38 6.37 19.99
C THR A 39 5.53 5.99 21.19
N ALA A 40 5.84 6.51 22.39
CA ALA A 40 5.01 6.35 23.57
C ALA A 40 3.60 6.94 23.37
N ARG A 41 3.48 8.04 22.63
CA ARG A 41 2.18 8.63 22.26
C ARG A 41 1.27 7.69 21.45
N MET A 42 1.82 6.76 20.65
CA MET A 42 0.99 5.78 19.92
C MET A 42 0.22 4.86 20.87
N GLY A 43 0.78 4.57 22.07
CA GLY A 43 0.15 3.75 23.10
C GLY A 43 -0.75 4.53 24.07
N THR A 44 -0.63 5.87 24.16
CA THR A 44 -1.28 6.67 25.20
C THR A 44 -2.17 7.79 24.67
N GLY A 45 -1.87 8.36 23.49
CA GLY A 45 -2.62 9.47 22.91
C GLY A 45 -4.03 9.09 22.45
N PRO A 46 -4.96 10.06 22.29
CA PRO A 46 -6.31 9.80 21.77
C PRO A 46 -6.25 9.31 20.32
N ILE A 47 -6.89 8.18 20.04
CA ILE A 47 -6.84 7.48 18.74
C ILE A 47 -7.30 8.36 17.58
N PRO A 48 -8.43 9.11 17.65
CA PRO A 48 -8.85 9.94 16.52
C PRO A 48 -7.81 10.98 16.11
N LYS A 49 -7.18 11.63 17.10
CA LYS A 49 -6.13 12.62 16.84
C LYS A 49 -4.88 11.99 16.24
N LEU A 50 -4.46 10.83 16.75
CA LEU A 50 -3.31 10.09 16.21
C LEU A 50 -3.56 9.63 14.78
N VAL A 51 -4.74 9.06 14.50
CA VAL A 51 -5.07 8.60 13.14
C VAL A 51 -5.05 9.79 12.18
N LEU A 52 -5.62 10.94 12.51
CA LEU A 52 -5.58 12.13 11.66
C LEU A 52 -4.14 12.66 11.47
N GLU A 53 -3.34 12.70 12.54
CA GLU A 53 -1.95 13.14 12.50
C GLU A 53 -1.08 12.28 11.55
N PHE A 54 -1.39 10.98 11.45
CA PHE A 54 -0.69 10.06 10.55
C PHE A 54 -1.31 10.02 9.15
N ALA A 55 -2.64 10.15 9.05
CA ALA A 55 -3.36 9.99 7.79
C ALA A 55 -3.17 11.18 6.86
N ILE A 56 -3.25 12.42 7.36
CA ILE A 56 -3.11 13.61 6.51
C ILE A 56 -1.77 13.59 5.75
N PRO A 57 -0.61 13.44 6.41
CA PRO A 57 0.67 13.36 5.70
C PRO A 57 0.76 12.14 4.75
N SER A 58 0.16 11.01 5.12
CA SER A 58 0.20 9.81 4.30
C SER A 58 -0.65 9.96 3.03
N ILE A 59 -1.85 10.54 3.14
CA ILE A 59 -2.73 10.81 2.01
C ILE A 59 -2.07 11.81 1.05
N VAL A 60 -1.56 12.93 1.58
CA VAL A 60 -0.86 13.94 0.77
C VAL A 60 0.34 13.32 0.07
N GLY A 61 1.15 12.52 0.78
CA GLY A 61 2.30 11.83 0.19
C GLY A 61 1.91 10.88 -0.94
N MET A 62 0.82 10.10 -0.77
CA MET A 62 0.32 9.22 -1.82
C MET A 62 -0.19 9.99 -3.04
N LEU A 63 -0.91 11.10 -2.83
CA LEU A 63 -1.38 11.96 -3.94
C LEU A 63 -0.21 12.62 -4.69
N VAL A 64 0.80 13.11 -3.99
CA VAL A 64 2.02 13.68 -4.60
C VAL A 64 2.75 12.62 -5.44
N ASN A 65 2.88 11.40 -4.91
CA ASN A 65 3.49 10.30 -5.65
C ASN A 65 2.67 9.89 -6.89
N GLY A 66 1.34 9.86 -6.77
CA GLY A 66 0.45 9.60 -7.91
C GLY A 66 0.55 10.68 -8.99
N ALA A 67 0.59 11.95 -8.60
CA ALA A 67 0.74 13.06 -9.52
C ALA A 67 2.08 13.02 -10.28
N TYR A 68 3.16 12.59 -9.62
CA TYR A 68 4.46 12.41 -10.27
C TYR A 68 4.40 11.49 -11.49
N ASN A 69 3.73 10.33 -11.39
CA ASN A 69 3.63 9.38 -12.51
C ASN A 69 2.94 10.00 -13.75
N VAL A 70 1.98 10.89 -13.52
CA VAL A 70 1.30 11.62 -14.62
C VAL A 70 2.25 12.66 -15.23
N ILE A 71 2.96 13.40 -14.39
CA ILE A 71 3.90 14.45 -14.82
C ILE A 71 5.05 13.83 -15.63
N ASP A 72 5.60 12.71 -15.21
CA ASP A 72 6.66 11.99 -15.93
C ASP A 72 6.22 11.60 -17.35
N SER A 73 5.01 11.05 -17.48
CA SER A 73 4.42 10.71 -18.79
C SER A 73 4.22 11.95 -19.68
N ILE A 74 3.89 13.11 -19.10
CA ILE A 74 3.75 14.37 -19.84
C ILE A 74 5.10 14.83 -20.38
N PHE A 75 6.18 14.76 -19.60
CA PHE A 75 7.51 15.15 -20.05
C PHE A 75 8.00 14.26 -21.21
N LEU A 76 7.82 12.94 -21.10
CA LEU A 76 8.17 12.02 -22.18
C LEU A 76 7.35 12.28 -23.45
N GLY A 77 6.04 12.51 -23.30
CA GLY A 77 5.17 12.85 -24.43
C GLY A 77 5.55 14.15 -25.12
N GLN A 78 5.93 15.18 -24.35
CA GLN A 78 6.39 16.46 -24.92
C GLN A 78 7.73 16.37 -25.64
N ALA A 79 8.66 15.55 -25.13
CA ALA A 79 10.00 15.43 -25.68
C ALA A 79 10.08 14.51 -26.90
N MET A 80 9.32 13.42 -26.93
CA MET A 80 9.45 12.35 -27.92
C MET A 80 8.10 11.98 -28.60
N GLY A 81 7.02 12.70 -28.31
CA GLY A 81 5.70 12.44 -28.89
C GLY A 81 5.18 11.03 -28.59
N GLU A 82 4.67 10.36 -29.62
CA GLU A 82 4.08 9.02 -29.50
C GLU A 82 5.08 7.94 -29.06
N ILE A 83 6.34 8.05 -29.48
CA ILE A 83 7.40 7.10 -29.11
C ILE A 83 7.63 7.16 -27.60
N GLY A 84 7.73 8.35 -27.00
CA GLY A 84 7.93 8.51 -25.56
C GLY A 84 6.79 7.93 -24.73
N LEU A 85 5.54 8.15 -25.15
CA LEU A 85 4.35 7.60 -24.50
C LEU A 85 4.28 6.07 -24.64
N SER A 86 4.67 5.54 -25.81
CA SER A 86 4.71 4.10 -26.06
C SER A 86 5.75 3.40 -25.18
N VAL A 87 6.95 3.99 -25.02
CA VAL A 87 7.98 3.49 -24.11
C VAL A 87 7.49 3.54 -22.66
N ALA A 88 6.91 4.68 -22.21
CA ALA A 88 6.37 4.81 -20.86
C ALA A 88 5.32 3.72 -20.55
N THR A 89 4.51 3.35 -21.53
CA THR A 89 3.51 2.28 -21.39
C THR A 89 4.16 0.89 -21.37
N ALA A 90 5.12 0.65 -22.27
CA ALA A 90 5.80 -0.64 -22.40
C ALA A 90 6.61 -1.02 -21.15
N VAL A 91 7.18 -0.05 -20.42
CA VAL A 91 7.97 -0.32 -19.19
C VAL A 91 7.11 -0.56 -17.95
N MET A 92 5.81 -0.19 -17.95
CA MET A 92 4.91 -0.26 -16.78
C MET A 92 4.85 -1.64 -16.11
N PRO A 93 4.77 -2.79 -16.83
CA PRO A 93 4.74 -4.11 -16.19
C PRO A 93 5.99 -4.37 -15.34
N LEU A 94 7.17 -4.02 -15.85
CA LEU A 94 8.43 -4.21 -15.13
C LEU A 94 8.58 -3.26 -13.94
N MET A 95 8.15 -2.01 -14.08
CA MET A 95 8.06 -1.05 -12.97
C MET A 95 7.16 -1.58 -11.85
N THR A 96 6.05 -2.22 -12.21
CA THR A 96 5.13 -2.84 -11.26
C THR A 96 5.80 -3.98 -10.49
N ILE A 97 6.62 -4.82 -11.16
CA ILE A 97 7.39 -5.89 -10.52
C ILE A 97 8.41 -5.31 -9.53
N PHE A 98 9.16 -4.28 -9.93
CA PHE A 98 10.13 -3.63 -9.04
C PHE A 98 9.45 -2.99 -7.82
N MET A 99 8.29 -2.36 -8.03
CA MET A 99 7.47 -1.83 -6.94
C MET A 99 6.94 -2.94 -6.02
N ALA A 100 6.51 -4.08 -6.58
CA ALA A 100 6.05 -5.23 -5.81
C ALA A 100 7.16 -5.79 -4.90
N LEU A 101 8.40 -5.88 -5.39
CA LEU A 101 9.57 -6.29 -4.60
C LEU A 101 9.86 -5.30 -3.46
N GLY A 102 9.76 -4.00 -3.73
CA GLY A 102 9.89 -2.97 -2.71
C GLY A 102 8.80 -3.06 -1.63
N MET A 103 7.56 -3.31 -2.03
CA MET A 103 6.42 -3.49 -1.10
C MET A 103 6.53 -4.78 -0.29
N LEU A 104 7.03 -5.87 -0.88
CA LEU A 104 7.29 -7.13 -0.19
C LEU A 104 8.17 -6.91 1.05
N ILE A 105 9.29 -6.24 0.86
CA ILE A 105 10.28 -6.03 1.90
C ILE A 105 9.89 -4.87 2.80
N GLY A 106 9.45 -3.77 2.22
CA GLY A 106 9.13 -2.54 2.95
C GLY A 106 7.92 -2.70 3.86
N ASN A 107 6.80 -3.21 3.36
CA ASN A 107 5.60 -3.40 4.17
C ASN A 107 5.75 -4.54 5.18
N GLY A 108 6.42 -5.65 4.78
CA GLY A 108 6.69 -6.76 5.66
C GLY A 108 7.58 -6.37 6.84
N GLY A 109 8.71 -5.71 6.55
CA GLY A 109 9.62 -5.21 7.56
C GLY A 109 9.00 -4.15 8.48
N ASN A 110 8.21 -3.22 7.90
CA ASN A 110 7.52 -2.19 8.68
C ASN A 110 6.50 -2.77 9.66
N ALA A 111 5.70 -3.76 9.23
CA ALA A 111 4.76 -4.45 10.09
C ALA A 111 5.48 -5.15 11.27
N LEU A 112 6.59 -5.84 10.98
CA LEU A 112 7.39 -6.51 12.00
C LEU A 112 7.99 -5.52 13.01
N VAL A 113 8.56 -4.40 12.53
CA VAL A 113 9.11 -3.36 13.40
C VAL A 113 8.03 -2.77 14.31
N ALA A 114 6.84 -2.48 13.78
CA ALA A 114 5.73 -1.94 14.57
C ALA A 114 5.33 -2.89 15.71
N LEU A 115 5.24 -4.20 15.43
CA LEU A 115 4.96 -5.24 16.43
C LEU A 115 6.05 -5.30 17.49
N ARG A 116 7.33 -5.37 17.08
CA ARG A 116 8.47 -5.45 18.02
C ARG A 116 8.61 -4.20 18.89
N LEU A 117 8.32 -3.02 18.35
CA LEU A 117 8.26 -1.78 19.14
C LEU A 117 7.13 -1.81 20.17
N GLY A 118 5.96 -2.35 19.81
CA GLY A 118 4.85 -2.54 20.73
C GLY A 118 5.19 -3.49 21.89
N GLU A 119 5.93 -4.56 21.62
CA GLU A 119 6.47 -5.48 22.64
C GLU A 119 7.50 -4.82 23.56
N GLY A 120 7.95 -3.61 23.25
CA GLY A 120 9.03 -2.92 23.96
C GLY A 120 10.43 -3.42 23.59
N ASN A 121 10.55 -4.28 22.57
CA ASN A 121 11.81 -4.86 22.13
C ASN A 121 12.47 -4.01 21.03
N LYS A 122 13.14 -2.94 21.46
CA LYS A 122 13.84 -2.03 20.56
C LYS A 122 14.95 -2.72 19.75
N GLN A 123 15.68 -3.67 20.35
CA GLN A 123 16.76 -4.38 19.65
C GLN A 123 16.22 -5.23 18.51
N ALA A 124 15.10 -5.93 18.70
CA ALA A 124 14.46 -6.70 17.66
C ALA A 124 13.91 -5.78 16.55
N ALA A 125 13.39 -4.59 16.87
CA ALA A 125 12.95 -3.59 15.91
C ALA A 125 14.13 -3.08 15.06
N GLU A 126 15.27 -2.74 15.68
CA GLU A 126 16.49 -2.33 14.98
C GLU A 126 17.08 -3.43 14.10
N LYS A 127 17.03 -4.70 14.57
CA LYS A 127 17.43 -5.87 13.79
C LYS A 127 16.52 -6.07 12.58
N SER A 128 15.21 -5.89 12.73
CA SER A 128 14.25 -5.99 11.64
C SER A 128 14.47 -4.89 10.59
N LEU A 129 14.74 -3.65 10.99
CA LEU A 129 15.12 -2.56 10.07
C LEU A 129 16.41 -2.91 9.31
N GLY A 130 17.46 -3.37 10.01
CA GLY A 130 18.73 -3.74 9.39
C GLY A 130 18.58 -4.87 8.37
N ASN A 131 17.81 -5.91 8.73
CA ASN A 131 17.52 -7.01 7.82
C ASN A 131 16.70 -6.56 6.59
N THR A 132 15.74 -5.66 6.77
CA THR A 132 14.96 -5.09 5.66
C THR A 132 15.86 -4.34 4.67
N VAL A 133 16.76 -3.50 5.16
CA VAL A 133 17.73 -2.77 4.32
C VAL A 133 18.69 -3.73 3.62
N CYS A 134 19.22 -4.72 4.33
CA CYS A 134 20.12 -5.72 3.77
C CYS A 134 19.45 -6.56 2.66
N LEU A 135 18.23 -7.03 2.91
CA LEU A 135 17.42 -7.72 1.89
C LEU A 135 17.15 -6.83 0.68
N GLY A 136 16.84 -5.55 0.90
CA GLY A 136 16.64 -4.59 -0.17
C GLY A 136 17.89 -4.45 -1.06
N ILE A 137 19.07 -4.37 -0.45
CA ILE A 137 20.35 -4.33 -1.17
C ILE A 137 20.58 -5.63 -1.96
N ILE A 138 20.36 -6.80 -1.35
CA ILE A 138 20.57 -8.10 -2.02
C ILE A 138 19.65 -8.24 -3.23
N ILE A 139 18.35 -7.92 -3.08
CA ILE A 139 17.40 -8.02 -4.20
C ILE A 139 17.77 -7.03 -5.29
N ALA A 140 18.16 -5.81 -4.94
CA ALA A 140 18.59 -4.82 -5.92
C ALA A 140 19.83 -5.26 -6.69
N VAL A 141 20.80 -5.88 -6.02
CA VAL A 141 22.00 -6.45 -6.66
C VAL A 141 21.61 -7.60 -7.58
N VAL A 142 20.70 -8.49 -7.16
CA VAL A 142 20.23 -9.59 -8.01
C VAL A 142 19.52 -9.04 -9.26
N VAL A 143 18.66 -8.05 -9.12
CA VAL A 143 17.97 -7.41 -10.25
C VAL A 143 18.99 -6.73 -11.19
N ALA A 144 19.98 -6.02 -10.65
CA ALA A 144 21.03 -5.40 -11.46
C ALA A 144 21.88 -6.44 -12.21
N ILE A 145 22.23 -7.58 -11.57
CA ILE A 145 22.93 -8.68 -12.24
C ILE A 145 22.08 -9.26 -13.37
N ILE A 146 20.80 -9.51 -13.13
CA ILE A 146 19.86 -10.01 -14.16
C ILE A 146 19.82 -9.04 -15.34
N ALA A 147 19.76 -7.73 -15.10
CA ALA A 147 19.76 -6.71 -16.14
C ALA A 147 21.08 -6.58 -16.91
N CYS A 148 22.20 -7.09 -16.36
CA CYS A 148 23.50 -7.14 -17.06
C CYS A 148 23.63 -8.34 -17.99
N ILE A 149 22.80 -9.36 -17.84
CA ILE A 149 22.87 -10.60 -18.63
C ILE A 149 21.93 -10.46 -19.84
N PRO A 150 22.45 -10.34 -21.10
CA PRO A 150 21.61 -10.06 -22.26
C PRO A 150 20.42 -11.02 -22.45
N PRO A 151 20.56 -12.37 -22.35
CA PRO A 151 19.41 -13.26 -22.44
C PRO A 151 18.34 -13.04 -21.38
N CYS A 152 18.73 -12.67 -20.16
CA CYS A 152 17.80 -12.40 -19.07
C CYS A 152 17.08 -11.05 -19.29
N MET A 153 17.79 -10.06 -19.81
CA MET A 153 17.24 -8.77 -20.15
C MET A 153 16.22 -8.88 -21.30
N GLU A 154 16.52 -9.67 -22.34
CA GLU A 154 15.55 -9.95 -23.41
C GLU A 154 14.33 -10.71 -22.89
N ALA A 155 14.49 -11.62 -21.96
CA ALA A 155 13.37 -12.29 -21.28
C ALA A 155 12.51 -11.28 -20.48
N LEU A 156 13.13 -10.31 -19.81
CA LEU A 156 12.40 -9.21 -19.14
C LEU A 156 11.67 -8.32 -20.16
N LEU A 157 12.31 -7.98 -21.28
CA LEU A 157 11.69 -7.21 -22.35
C LEU A 157 10.51 -7.93 -22.99
N SER A 158 10.53 -9.26 -23.07
CA SER A 158 9.39 -10.03 -23.58
C SER A 158 8.14 -9.91 -22.70
N LEU A 159 8.29 -9.53 -21.44
CA LEU A 159 7.18 -9.18 -20.54
C LEU A 159 6.68 -7.75 -20.77
N SER A 160 7.46 -6.91 -21.42
CA SER A 160 7.03 -5.59 -21.88
C SER A 160 6.35 -5.73 -23.25
N SER A 161 5.38 -4.87 -23.54
CA SER A 161 4.73 -4.83 -24.86
C SER A 161 5.55 -4.00 -25.86
N ALA A 162 6.90 -4.11 -25.81
CA ALA A 162 7.80 -3.34 -26.65
C ALA A 162 7.72 -3.83 -28.11
N THR A 163 7.38 -2.92 -29.02
CA THR A 163 7.50 -3.17 -30.46
C THR A 163 8.96 -3.02 -30.91
N PRO A 164 9.35 -3.56 -32.08
CA PRO A 164 10.72 -3.41 -32.60
C PRO A 164 11.20 -1.95 -32.67
N GLU A 165 10.29 -1.00 -32.91
CA GLU A 165 10.60 0.42 -33.01
C GLU A 165 11.01 1.08 -31.68
N ILE A 166 10.48 0.60 -30.56
CA ILE A 166 10.75 1.14 -29.22
C ILE A 166 11.66 0.24 -28.40
N HIS A 167 12.12 -0.87 -28.96
CA HIS A 167 12.90 -1.90 -28.25
C HIS A 167 14.15 -1.30 -27.57
N ASP A 168 14.98 -0.58 -28.30
CA ASP A 168 16.24 -0.04 -27.79
C ASP A 168 16.03 1.03 -26.70
N TYR A 169 14.98 1.84 -26.85
CA TYR A 169 14.59 2.82 -25.85
C TYR A 169 14.11 2.13 -24.56
N THR A 170 13.28 1.10 -24.72
CA THR A 170 12.74 0.32 -23.59
C THR A 170 13.87 -0.44 -22.89
N TYR A 171 14.80 -1.04 -23.66
CA TYR A 171 15.99 -1.71 -23.14
C TYR A 171 16.83 -0.76 -22.26
N SER A 172 17.16 0.42 -22.80
CA SER A 172 17.98 1.41 -22.09
C SER A 172 17.27 1.92 -20.82
N PHE A 173 15.97 2.17 -20.89
CA PHE A 173 15.17 2.60 -19.72
C PHE A 173 15.19 1.55 -18.61
N ILE A 174 14.87 0.30 -18.93
CA ILE A 174 14.79 -0.78 -17.95
C ILE A 174 16.16 -1.06 -17.34
N GLN A 175 17.23 -1.03 -18.14
CA GLN A 175 18.59 -1.22 -17.65
C GLN A 175 18.97 -0.16 -16.62
N ILE A 176 18.74 1.12 -16.92
CA ILE A 176 19.03 2.23 -15.99
C ILE A 176 18.23 2.09 -14.70
N VAL A 177 16.93 1.80 -14.82
CA VAL A 177 16.07 1.65 -13.65
C VAL A 177 16.41 0.41 -12.84
N ALA A 178 16.80 -0.69 -13.46
CA ALA A 178 17.23 -1.89 -12.75
C ALA A 178 18.44 -1.63 -11.85
N PHE A 179 19.39 -0.80 -12.28
CA PHE A 179 20.47 -0.32 -11.41
C PHE A 179 19.96 0.60 -10.29
N GLY A 180 18.89 1.35 -10.55
CA GLY A 180 18.26 2.25 -9.60
C GLY A 180 17.29 1.59 -8.63
N VAL A 181 16.93 0.32 -8.80
CA VAL A 181 15.96 -0.39 -7.96
C VAL A 181 16.32 -0.33 -6.47
N ILE A 182 17.61 -0.28 -6.12
CA ILE A 182 18.07 -0.12 -4.74
C ILE A 182 17.51 1.15 -4.09
N PHE A 183 17.49 2.26 -4.81
CA PHE A 183 16.97 3.53 -4.31
C PHE A 183 15.45 3.48 -4.16
N GLN A 184 14.75 2.79 -5.06
CA GLN A 184 13.32 2.59 -4.99
C GLN A 184 12.93 1.73 -3.78
N ILE A 185 13.58 0.59 -3.58
CA ILE A 185 13.29 -0.32 -2.46
C ILE A 185 13.55 0.37 -1.12
N ILE A 186 14.68 1.05 -0.97
CA ILE A 186 15.04 1.72 0.27
C ILE A 186 14.22 3.01 0.43
N GLY A 187 14.16 3.86 -0.58
CA GLY A 187 13.48 5.15 -0.51
C GLY A 187 11.98 5.00 -0.25
N MET A 188 11.30 4.09 -0.92
CA MET A 188 9.87 3.86 -0.76
C MET A 188 9.56 2.86 0.37
N GLY A 189 10.29 1.73 0.42
CA GLY A 189 10.04 0.66 1.38
C GLY A 189 10.37 1.08 2.81
N VAL A 190 11.53 1.70 3.04
CA VAL A 190 11.96 2.12 4.38
C VAL A 190 11.32 3.45 4.81
N ASN A 191 10.70 4.22 3.91
CA ASN A 191 9.96 5.43 4.27
C ASN A 191 8.84 5.16 5.29
N ASN A 192 8.14 4.02 5.17
CA ASN A 192 7.08 3.64 6.08
C ASN A 192 7.58 3.49 7.53
N PHE A 193 8.84 3.12 7.73
CA PHE A 193 9.46 2.99 9.05
C PHE A 193 9.61 4.35 9.77
N ILE A 194 9.70 5.46 9.03
CA ILE A 194 9.71 6.81 9.62
C ILE A 194 8.36 7.10 10.29
N ARG A 195 7.25 6.64 9.69
CA ARG A 195 5.91 6.73 10.30
C ARG A 195 5.85 5.86 11.57
N THR A 196 6.37 4.65 11.51
CA THR A 196 6.45 3.73 12.66
C THR A 196 7.35 4.26 13.77
N ALA A 197 8.36 5.09 13.43
CA ALA A 197 9.14 5.84 14.42
C ALA A 197 8.40 7.06 15.01
N GLY A 198 7.11 7.27 14.69
CA GLY A 198 6.29 8.36 15.21
C GLY A 198 6.51 9.71 14.52
N ALA A 199 7.00 9.74 13.28
CA ALA A 199 7.31 10.98 12.57
C ALA A 199 6.66 11.06 11.16
N PRO A 200 5.32 11.01 11.05
CA PRO A 200 4.63 10.97 9.75
C PRO A 200 4.92 12.18 8.86
N ASN A 201 5.06 13.37 9.43
CA ASN A 201 5.40 14.59 8.68
C ASN A 201 6.81 14.51 8.06
N ARG A 202 7.76 13.84 8.71
CA ARG A 202 9.09 13.62 8.13
C ARG A 202 9.05 12.60 7.00
N ALA A 203 8.22 11.57 7.12
CA ALA A 203 7.98 10.62 6.04
C ALA A 203 7.38 11.33 4.81
N LEU A 204 6.41 12.24 5.00
CA LEU A 204 5.88 13.08 3.93
C LEU A 204 7.00 13.93 3.30
N LEU A 205 7.80 14.61 4.13
CA LEU A 205 8.86 15.49 3.64
C LEU A 205 9.87 14.76 2.75
N THR A 206 10.30 13.55 3.13
CA THR A 206 11.22 12.76 2.30
C THR A 206 10.59 12.33 0.97
N MET A 207 9.29 12.01 0.94
CA MET A 207 8.56 11.72 -0.29
C MET A 207 8.45 12.96 -1.19
N VAL A 208 8.09 14.10 -0.62
CA VAL A 208 7.96 15.38 -1.34
C VAL A 208 9.30 15.80 -1.95
N ILE A 209 10.38 15.76 -1.17
CA ILE A 209 11.73 16.09 -1.67
C ILE A 209 12.12 15.16 -2.83
N GLY A 210 11.91 13.85 -2.71
CA GLY A 210 12.19 12.90 -3.78
C GLY A 210 11.38 13.18 -5.05
N THR A 211 10.07 13.41 -4.91
CA THR A 211 9.17 13.71 -6.03
C THR A 211 9.54 15.01 -6.74
N PHE A 212 9.77 16.10 -5.99
CA PHE A 212 10.19 17.37 -6.59
C PHE A 212 11.56 17.25 -7.27
N SER A 213 12.49 16.49 -6.68
CA SER A 213 13.78 16.21 -7.33
C SER A 213 13.60 15.47 -8.64
N CYS A 214 12.71 14.45 -8.70
CA CYS A 214 12.35 13.77 -9.93
C CYS A 214 11.80 14.73 -10.99
N ILE A 215 10.86 15.61 -10.61
CA ILE A 215 10.25 16.59 -11.54
C ILE A 215 11.31 17.55 -12.10
N ILE A 216 12.16 18.11 -11.25
CA ILE A 216 13.22 19.04 -11.66
C ILE A 216 14.22 18.33 -12.59
N LEU A 217 14.66 17.12 -12.23
CA LEU A 217 15.59 16.35 -13.03
C LEU A 217 14.97 15.90 -14.36
N ASN A 218 13.70 15.53 -14.39
CA ASN A 218 12.97 15.24 -15.63
C ASN A 218 12.93 16.47 -16.55
N TYR A 219 12.58 17.64 -16.01
CA TYR A 219 12.61 18.87 -16.77
C TYR A 219 14.01 19.14 -17.39
N LEU A 220 15.06 19.00 -16.59
CA LEU A 220 16.43 19.24 -17.03
C LEU A 220 16.90 18.20 -18.07
N PHE A 221 16.76 16.92 -17.77
CA PHE A 221 17.34 15.85 -18.60
C PHE A 221 16.52 15.60 -19.87
N VAL A 222 15.19 15.66 -19.77
CA VAL A 222 14.30 15.34 -20.88
C VAL A 222 14.11 16.56 -21.80
N LEU A 223 13.78 17.74 -21.24
CA LEU A 223 13.45 18.92 -22.05
C LEU A 223 14.64 19.81 -22.33
N VAL A 224 15.51 20.09 -21.33
CA VAL A 224 16.64 21.01 -21.53
C VAL A 224 17.82 20.33 -22.21
N PHE A 225 18.21 19.14 -21.75
CA PHE A 225 19.35 18.41 -22.35
C PHE A 225 18.94 17.52 -23.53
N GLY A 226 17.64 17.25 -23.72
CA GLY A 226 17.15 16.47 -24.84
C GLY A 226 17.52 14.98 -24.80
N TRP A 227 17.79 14.43 -23.59
CA TRP A 227 18.17 13.01 -23.45
C TRP A 227 16.99 12.04 -23.60
N GLY A 228 15.78 12.54 -23.82
CA GLY A 228 14.58 11.73 -24.06
C GLY A 228 14.34 10.66 -22.99
N VAL A 229 14.16 9.41 -23.42
CA VAL A 229 13.86 8.25 -22.55
C VAL A 229 14.96 7.99 -21.52
N VAL A 230 16.23 8.09 -21.93
CA VAL A 230 17.38 7.92 -21.01
C VAL A 230 17.37 9.01 -19.92
N GLY A 231 17.02 10.24 -20.30
CA GLY A 231 16.88 11.36 -19.37
C GLY A 231 15.81 11.10 -18.31
N SER A 232 14.64 10.60 -18.71
CA SER A 232 13.56 10.26 -17.78
C SER A 232 13.94 9.11 -16.84
N ALA A 233 14.58 8.04 -17.36
CA ALA A 233 15.06 6.95 -16.54
C ALA A 233 16.05 7.42 -15.47
N LEU A 234 17.04 8.25 -15.85
CA LEU A 234 18.03 8.82 -14.95
C LEU A 234 17.38 9.77 -13.92
N ALA A 235 16.44 10.62 -14.35
CA ALA A 235 15.72 11.52 -13.46
C ALA A 235 14.94 10.74 -12.38
N THR A 236 14.28 9.67 -12.78
CA THR A 236 13.54 8.78 -11.88
C THR A 236 14.48 8.13 -10.86
N VAL A 237 15.58 7.53 -11.31
CA VAL A 237 16.58 6.87 -10.45
C VAL A 237 17.22 7.86 -9.48
N LEU A 238 17.66 9.03 -9.96
CA LEU A 238 18.29 10.04 -9.11
C LEU A 238 17.32 10.66 -8.11
N GLY A 239 16.07 10.93 -8.52
CA GLY A 239 15.05 11.43 -7.60
C GLY A 239 14.70 10.43 -6.50
N GLN A 240 14.60 9.14 -6.85
CA GLN A 240 14.47 8.07 -5.86
C GLN A 240 15.72 7.96 -4.98
N GLY A 241 16.92 8.21 -5.55
CA GLY A 241 18.18 8.30 -4.83
C GLY A 241 18.17 9.39 -3.77
N VAL A 242 17.68 10.58 -4.11
CA VAL A 242 17.50 11.69 -3.15
C VAL A 242 16.57 11.29 -2.01
N SER A 243 15.41 10.67 -2.33
CA SER A 243 14.49 10.15 -1.30
C SER A 243 15.17 9.11 -0.40
N CYS A 244 15.92 8.17 -1.00
CA CYS A 244 16.67 7.14 -0.28
C CYS A 244 17.70 7.77 0.69
N VAL A 245 18.46 8.74 0.23
CA VAL A 245 19.43 9.48 1.08
C VAL A 245 18.72 10.16 2.23
N CYS A 246 17.60 10.82 2.00
CA CYS A 246 16.81 11.47 3.06
C CYS A 246 16.30 10.45 4.10
N VAL A 247 15.83 9.29 3.67
CA VAL A 247 15.33 8.22 4.55
C VAL A 247 16.49 7.64 5.37
N LEU A 248 17.62 7.31 4.74
CA LEU A 248 18.80 6.80 5.45
C LEU A 248 19.38 7.83 6.41
N TRP A 249 19.45 9.09 6.00
CA TRP A 249 19.87 10.20 6.87
C TRP A 249 19.04 10.25 8.15
N TYR A 250 17.73 10.07 8.04
CA TYR A 250 16.84 10.05 9.20
C TYR A 250 17.23 8.97 10.21
N PHE A 251 17.52 7.74 9.77
CA PHE A 251 17.84 6.63 10.68
C PHE A 251 19.30 6.62 11.17
N LEU A 252 20.22 7.21 10.43
CA LEU A 252 21.64 7.25 10.77
C LEU A 252 22.01 8.44 11.66
N PHE A 253 21.51 9.64 11.32
CA PHE A 253 22.03 10.87 11.91
C PHE A 253 21.05 11.60 12.84
N THR A 254 19.73 11.32 12.80
CA THR A 254 18.78 12.00 13.69
C THR A 254 18.95 11.51 15.13
N LYS A 255 19.12 12.45 16.09
CA LYS A 255 19.45 12.12 17.49
C LYS A 255 18.26 11.50 18.20
N ASN A 256 17.09 11.80 18.17
CA ASN A 256 15.97 11.29 18.97
C ASN A 256 14.99 10.41 18.15
N VAL A 257 15.51 9.31 17.58
CA VAL A 257 14.69 8.34 16.83
C VAL A 257 14.39 7.12 17.72
N ALA A 258 13.19 6.57 17.59
CA ALA A 258 12.75 5.42 18.38
C ALA A 258 13.67 4.20 18.22
N PHE A 259 14.18 3.98 17.02
CA PHE A 259 15.12 2.92 16.67
C PHE A 259 16.05 3.42 15.57
N LYS A 260 17.27 2.90 15.53
CA LYS A 260 18.33 3.34 14.61
C LYS A 260 18.80 2.19 13.73
N LEU A 261 19.33 2.56 12.57
CA LEU A 261 20.05 1.63 11.71
C LEU A 261 21.49 1.50 12.23
N HIS A 262 21.86 0.28 12.63
CA HIS A 262 23.22 -0.03 13.06
C HIS A 262 23.85 -1.03 12.09
N ALA A 263 25.12 -0.83 11.73
CA ALA A 263 25.86 -1.72 10.82
C ALA A 263 25.87 -3.19 11.30
N ARG A 264 25.93 -3.43 12.60
CA ARG A 264 25.87 -4.79 13.19
C ARG A 264 24.56 -5.52 12.90
N ASN A 265 23.47 -4.78 12.63
CA ASN A 265 22.13 -5.32 12.37
C ASN A 265 21.87 -5.63 10.89
N LEU A 266 22.85 -5.37 10.02
CA LEU A 266 22.82 -5.75 8.59
C LEU A 266 23.08 -7.25 8.36
N LYS A 267 23.47 -8.00 9.39
CA LYS A 267 23.58 -9.45 9.30
C LYS A 267 22.17 -10.05 9.18
N LEU A 268 21.98 -10.85 8.13
CA LEU A 268 20.73 -11.55 7.92
C LEU A 268 20.48 -12.57 9.00
N ASP A 269 19.26 -12.58 9.50
CA ASP A 269 18.71 -13.57 10.40
C ASP A 269 17.55 -14.29 9.70
N ALA A 270 17.64 -15.59 9.55
CA ALA A 270 16.67 -16.37 8.78
C ALA A 270 15.25 -16.28 9.32
N GLU A 271 15.09 -16.18 10.65
CA GLU A 271 13.79 -16.02 11.29
C GLU A 271 13.18 -14.65 10.95
N VAL A 272 13.96 -13.57 11.10
CA VAL A 272 13.53 -12.21 10.76
C VAL A 272 13.19 -12.08 9.28
N VAL A 273 14.02 -12.64 8.41
CA VAL A 273 13.81 -12.70 6.96
C VAL A 273 12.50 -13.42 6.64
N GLY A 274 12.25 -14.58 7.26
CA GLY A 274 11.01 -15.35 7.08
C GLY A 274 9.79 -14.56 7.48
N PHE A 275 9.83 -13.80 8.58
CA PHE A 275 8.73 -12.91 8.99
C PHE A 275 8.52 -11.75 8.00
N ILE A 276 9.60 -11.12 7.51
CA ILE A 276 9.52 -10.04 6.52
C ILE A 276 8.82 -10.52 5.25
N PHE A 277 9.27 -11.67 4.69
CA PHE A 277 8.64 -12.25 3.50
C PHE A 277 7.19 -12.64 3.76
N SER A 278 6.89 -13.29 4.88
CA SER A 278 5.54 -13.72 5.22
C SER A 278 4.57 -12.52 5.34
N LEU A 279 4.96 -11.47 6.07
CA LEU A 279 4.12 -10.27 6.27
C LEU A 279 4.00 -9.43 5.00
N GLY A 280 5.03 -9.41 4.16
CA GLY A 280 5.05 -8.65 2.92
C GLY A 280 4.38 -9.36 1.73
N ALA A 281 4.24 -10.69 1.79
CA ALA A 281 3.71 -11.51 0.69
C ALA A 281 2.34 -11.05 0.19
N ALA A 282 1.45 -10.61 1.10
CA ALA A 282 0.14 -10.11 0.72
C ALA A 282 0.23 -8.90 -0.22
N SER A 283 1.12 -7.94 0.08
CA SER A 283 1.32 -6.76 -0.77
C SER A 283 1.94 -7.13 -2.12
N PHE A 284 2.89 -8.05 -2.13
CA PHE A 284 3.51 -8.54 -3.36
C PHE A 284 2.50 -9.25 -4.27
N ILE A 285 1.76 -10.21 -3.72
CA ILE A 285 0.75 -10.99 -4.45
C ILE A 285 -0.34 -10.06 -5.01
N MET A 286 -0.79 -9.08 -4.21
CA MET A 286 -1.78 -8.11 -4.66
C MET A 286 -1.27 -7.32 -5.87
N GLN A 287 -0.02 -6.87 -5.84
CA GLN A 287 0.57 -6.09 -6.93
C GLN A 287 0.76 -6.91 -8.21
N MET A 288 1.20 -8.16 -8.06
CA MET A 288 1.34 -9.09 -9.19
C MET A 288 -0.04 -9.42 -9.80
N ALA A 289 -1.05 -9.67 -8.97
CA ALA A 289 -2.41 -9.93 -9.46
C ALA A 289 -2.99 -8.73 -10.22
N MET A 290 -2.71 -7.49 -9.78
CA MET A 290 -3.11 -6.27 -10.50
C MET A 290 -2.50 -6.20 -11.91
N SER A 291 -1.24 -6.59 -12.08
CA SER A 291 -0.59 -6.66 -13.41
C SER A 291 -1.30 -7.64 -14.34
N VAL A 292 -1.62 -8.84 -13.85
CA VAL A 292 -2.34 -9.86 -14.62
C VAL A 292 -3.73 -9.37 -15.01
N ILE A 293 -4.44 -8.73 -14.09
CA ILE A 293 -5.77 -8.17 -14.34
C ILE A 293 -5.72 -7.06 -15.40
N ASN A 294 -4.75 -6.16 -15.33
CA ASN A 294 -4.61 -5.09 -16.32
C ASN A 294 -4.42 -5.67 -17.74
N PHE A 295 -3.59 -6.71 -17.86
CA PHE A 295 -3.42 -7.41 -19.15
C PHE A 295 -4.74 -8.03 -19.64
N LEU A 296 -5.43 -8.75 -18.77
CA LEU A 296 -6.73 -9.38 -19.09
C LEU A 296 -7.78 -8.35 -19.51
N VAL A 297 -7.90 -7.26 -18.76
CA VAL A 297 -8.86 -6.18 -19.03
C VAL A 297 -8.58 -5.53 -20.38
N ASN A 298 -7.34 -5.20 -20.67
CA ASN A 298 -6.97 -4.61 -21.96
C ASN A 298 -7.30 -5.57 -23.12
N TYR A 299 -7.02 -6.86 -22.99
CA TYR A 299 -7.38 -7.86 -23.99
C TYR A 299 -8.90 -7.92 -24.23
N LEU A 300 -9.68 -8.00 -23.15
CA LEU A 300 -11.14 -8.09 -23.23
C LEU A 300 -11.77 -6.80 -23.78
N LEU A 301 -11.21 -5.64 -23.45
CA LEU A 301 -11.67 -4.35 -23.98
C LEU A 301 -11.44 -4.22 -25.49
N VAL A 302 -10.32 -4.70 -26.00
CA VAL A 302 -10.07 -4.76 -27.44
C VAL A 302 -11.07 -5.71 -28.10
N PHE A 303 -11.28 -6.89 -27.53
CA PHE A 303 -12.19 -7.91 -28.08
C PHE A 303 -13.64 -7.44 -28.11
N TYR A 304 -14.19 -6.98 -26.99
CA TYR A 304 -15.60 -6.53 -26.93
C TYR A 304 -15.78 -5.12 -27.50
N GLY A 305 -14.76 -4.26 -27.44
CA GLY A 305 -14.76 -2.93 -28.04
C GLY A 305 -14.88 -3.00 -29.56
N ALA A 306 -14.17 -3.94 -30.22
CA ALA A 306 -14.30 -4.17 -31.66
C ALA A 306 -15.70 -4.63 -32.08
N GLN A 307 -16.46 -5.23 -31.19
CA GLN A 307 -17.85 -5.68 -31.43
C GLN A 307 -18.89 -4.60 -31.09
N SER A 308 -18.47 -3.49 -30.47
CA SER A 308 -19.34 -2.38 -30.11
C SER A 308 -19.35 -1.28 -31.17
N PRO A 309 -20.41 -0.46 -31.25
CA PRO A 309 -20.45 0.69 -32.16
C PRO A 309 -19.36 1.72 -31.91
N LEU A 310 -18.75 1.70 -30.72
CA LEU A 310 -17.70 2.65 -30.31
C LEU A 310 -16.32 2.29 -30.89
N GLY A 311 -16.06 1.00 -31.15
CA GLY A 311 -14.76 0.51 -31.59
C GLY A 311 -13.74 0.28 -30.46
N ALA A 312 -12.70 -0.49 -30.78
CA ALA A 312 -11.68 -0.89 -29.79
C ALA A 312 -10.86 0.30 -29.25
N GLU A 313 -10.52 1.26 -30.11
CA GLU A 313 -9.72 2.43 -29.72
C GLU A 313 -10.48 3.31 -28.71
N ALA A 314 -11.77 3.56 -28.95
CA ALA A 314 -12.61 4.33 -28.06
C ALA A 314 -12.82 3.60 -26.70
N ALA A 315 -12.95 2.28 -26.70
CA ALA A 315 -13.03 1.48 -25.49
C ALA A 315 -11.74 1.57 -24.66
N LEU A 316 -10.57 1.51 -25.29
CA LEU A 316 -9.27 1.70 -24.64
C LEU A 316 -9.07 3.13 -24.11
N ALA A 317 -9.51 4.14 -24.85
CA ALA A 317 -9.46 5.52 -24.40
C ALA A 317 -10.35 5.74 -23.16
N SER A 318 -11.56 5.15 -23.16
CA SER A 318 -12.48 5.19 -22.03
C SER A 318 -11.87 4.59 -20.76
N ILE A 319 -11.35 3.35 -20.83
CA ILE A 319 -10.76 2.72 -19.66
C ILE A 319 -9.53 3.48 -19.15
N GLY A 320 -8.75 4.06 -20.04
CA GLY A 320 -7.59 4.88 -19.66
C GLY A 320 -7.99 6.05 -18.75
N VAL A 321 -9.09 6.75 -19.05
CA VAL A 321 -9.64 7.81 -18.21
C VAL A 321 -10.20 7.23 -16.90
N VAL A 322 -10.99 6.17 -16.98
CA VAL A 322 -11.59 5.52 -15.81
C VAL A 322 -10.52 5.02 -14.83
N GLN A 323 -9.45 4.40 -15.31
CA GLN A 323 -8.35 3.93 -14.45
C GLN A 323 -7.58 5.08 -13.78
N ARG A 324 -7.34 6.19 -14.48
CA ARG A 324 -6.71 7.37 -13.89
C ARG A 324 -7.59 7.98 -12.79
N CYS A 325 -8.88 8.10 -13.02
CA CYS A 325 -9.83 8.55 -11.99
C CYS A 325 -9.86 7.59 -10.80
N ALA A 326 -9.93 6.26 -11.05
CA ALA A 326 -9.88 5.24 -10.00
C ALA A 326 -8.59 5.32 -9.18
N MET A 327 -7.44 5.52 -9.82
CA MET A 327 -6.17 5.70 -9.12
C MET A 327 -6.23 6.87 -8.14
N PHE A 328 -6.65 8.06 -8.57
CA PHE A 328 -6.71 9.24 -7.71
C PHE A 328 -7.74 9.10 -6.58
N THR A 329 -8.81 8.33 -6.78
CA THR A 329 -9.82 8.09 -5.74
C THR A 329 -9.40 7.03 -4.73
N VAL A 330 -8.61 6.04 -5.13
CA VAL A 330 -8.13 4.96 -4.24
C VAL A 330 -6.89 5.37 -3.44
N LEU A 331 -6.04 6.27 -3.96
CA LEU A 331 -4.82 6.72 -3.26
C LEU A 331 -5.08 7.26 -1.84
N PRO A 332 -6.09 8.10 -1.57
CA PRO A 332 -6.42 8.53 -0.21
C PRO A 332 -6.83 7.40 0.72
N LEU A 333 -7.52 6.37 0.20
CA LEU A 333 -7.92 5.19 0.96
C LEU A 333 -6.70 4.35 1.36
N ILE A 334 -5.76 4.14 0.42
CA ILE A 334 -4.48 3.50 0.69
C ILE A 334 -3.66 4.33 1.69
N GLY A 335 -3.62 5.65 1.53
CA GLY A 335 -2.95 6.57 2.45
C GLY A 335 -3.46 6.42 3.88
N THR A 336 -4.77 6.28 4.05
CA THR A 336 -5.41 6.01 5.35
C THR A 336 -4.98 4.66 5.93
N ALA A 337 -4.98 3.60 5.13
CA ALA A 337 -4.58 2.27 5.58
C ALA A 337 -3.09 2.21 5.98
N VAL A 338 -2.22 2.84 5.20
CA VAL A 338 -0.77 2.95 5.51
C VAL A 338 -0.53 3.78 6.79
N ALA A 339 -1.35 4.80 7.02
CA ALA A 339 -1.25 5.65 8.21
C ALA A 339 -1.58 4.91 9.51
N ILE A 340 -2.60 4.05 9.50
CA ILE A 340 -3.01 3.29 10.69
C ILE A 340 -2.14 2.07 10.96
N GLN A 341 -1.37 1.59 9.98
CA GLN A 341 -0.53 0.39 10.10
C GLN A 341 0.44 0.44 11.30
N PRO A 342 1.22 1.52 11.51
CA PRO A 342 2.10 1.64 12.67
C PRO A 342 1.33 1.63 14.00
N LEU A 343 0.16 2.30 14.05
CA LEU A 343 -0.67 2.37 15.24
C LEU A 343 -1.24 0.99 15.61
N LEU A 344 -1.69 0.23 14.60
CA LEU A 344 -2.20 -1.12 14.77
C LEU A 344 -1.11 -2.08 15.25
N GLY A 345 0.04 -2.11 14.56
CA GLY A 345 1.15 -2.99 14.91
C GLY A 345 1.71 -2.70 16.30
N PHE A 346 1.92 -1.42 16.64
CA PHE A 346 2.40 -1.00 17.96
C PHE A 346 1.42 -1.40 19.08
N ASN A 347 0.14 -1.02 18.97
CA ASN A 347 -0.84 -1.31 20.02
C ASN A 347 -1.11 -2.82 20.13
N TYR A 348 -1.06 -3.58 19.02
CA TYR A 348 -1.22 -5.03 19.05
C TYR A 348 0.00 -5.70 19.72
N GLY A 349 1.23 -5.31 19.37
CA GLY A 349 2.46 -5.79 20.02
C GLY A 349 2.53 -5.43 21.51
N ALA A 350 1.98 -4.28 21.90
CA ALA A 350 1.87 -3.86 23.30
C ALA A 350 0.75 -4.56 24.09
N GLY A 351 -0.09 -5.37 23.44
CA GLY A 351 -1.25 -6.01 24.07
C GLY A 351 -2.42 -5.06 24.37
N LEU A 352 -2.41 -3.85 23.82
CA LEU A 352 -3.44 -2.82 24.05
C LEU A 352 -4.67 -3.05 23.13
N ILE A 353 -5.35 -4.18 23.30
CA ILE A 353 -6.45 -4.65 22.45
C ILE A 353 -7.59 -3.63 22.29
N PRO A 354 -8.07 -2.94 23.35
CA PRO A 354 -9.09 -1.90 23.21
C PRO A 354 -8.69 -0.82 22.19
N ARG A 355 -7.43 -0.38 22.23
CA ARG A 355 -6.90 0.64 21.31
C ARG A 355 -6.77 0.13 19.88
N VAL A 356 -6.42 -1.14 19.70
CA VAL A 356 -6.42 -1.80 18.38
C VAL A 356 -7.82 -1.73 17.76
N ARG A 357 -8.85 -2.12 18.54
CA ARG A 357 -10.26 -2.08 18.08
C ARG A 357 -10.73 -0.67 17.75
N GLU A 358 -10.38 0.31 18.56
CA GLU A 358 -10.69 1.72 18.33
C GLU A 358 -9.99 2.24 17.06
N THR A 359 -8.70 1.91 16.87
CA THR A 359 -7.92 2.29 15.67
C THR A 359 -8.54 1.73 14.40
N VAL A 360 -8.92 0.45 14.38
CA VAL A 360 -9.60 -0.18 13.23
C VAL A 360 -10.92 0.51 12.93
N ARG A 361 -11.77 0.73 13.95
CA ARG A 361 -13.08 1.38 13.79
C ARG A 361 -12.94 2.79 13.22
N PHE A 362 -12.03 3.58 13.77
CA PHE A 362 -11.83 4.95 13.31
C PHE A 362 -11.19 4.99 11.92
N GLY A 363 -10.25 4.07 11.62
CA GLY A 363 -9.67 3.93 10.28
C GLY A 363 -10.70 3.54 9.23
N ILE A 364 -11.62 2.62 9.54
CA ILE A 364 -12.74 2.25 8.66
C ILE A 364 -13.66 3.45 8.45
N LEU A 365 -14.06 4.14 9.53
CA LEU A 365 -14.93 5.32 9.44
C LEU A 365 -14.32 6.39 8.54
N MET A 366 -13.05 6.70 8.75
CA MET A 366 -12.33 7.71 7.96
C MET A 366 -12.23 7.32 6.49
N ALA A 367 -11.86 6.06 6.19
CA ALA A 367 -11.79 5.57 4.81
C ALA A 367 -13.17 5.57 4.14
N THR A 368 -14.24 5.21 4.87
CA THR A 368 -15.61 5.26 4.35
C THR A 368 -16.05 6.69 4.07
N VAL A 369 -15.77 7.65 4.96
CA VAL A 369 -16.10 9.08 4.75
C VAL A 369 -15.36 9.61 3.51
N ILE A 370 -14.05 9.37 3.40
CA ILE A 370 -13.25 9.79 2.24
C ILE A 370 -13.80 9.15 0.95
N GLY A 371 -14.03 7.83 0.97
CA GLY A 371 -14.58 7.09 -0.18
C GLY A 371 -15.96 7.61 -0.59
N THR A 372 -16.82 7.94 0.38
CA THR A 372 -18.16 8.50 0.12
C THR A 372 -18.07 9.90 -0.48
N CYS A 373 -17.21 10.78 0.04
CA CYS A 373 -16.98 12.11 -0.54
C CYS A 373 -16.49 12.02 -2.00
N MET A 374 -15.53 11.15 -2.28
CA MET A 374 -15.03 10.91 -3.64
C MET A 374 -16.10 10.32 -4.54
N TRP A 375 -16.90 9.39 -4.03
CA TRP A 375 -18.02 8.80 -4.74
C TRP A 375 -19.07 9.84 -5.14
N ILE A 376 -19.49 10.70 -4.20
CA ILE A 376 -20.43 11.79 -4.47
C ILE A 376 -19.88 12.72 -5.57
N MET A 377 -18.61 13.10 -5.48
CA MET A 377 -17.96 13.94 -6.50
C MET A 377 -18.03 13.30 -7.89
N ILE A 378 -17.75 12.01 -8.00
CA ILE A 378 -17.81 11.29 -9.27
C ILE A 378 -19.24 11.17 -9.79
N MET A 379 -20.19 10.81 -8.93
CA MET A 379 -21.59 10.69 -9.33
C MET A 379 -22.18 11.99 -9.86
N LEU A 380 -21.80 13.13 -9.28
CA LEU A 380 -22.28 14.45 -9.69
C LEU A 380 -21.54 15.00 -10.92
N PHE A 381 -20.21 14.84 -10.99
CA PHE A 381 -19.37 15.54 -11.96
C PHE A 381 -18.70 14.61 -12.98
N SER A 382 -19.18 13.37 -13.17
CA SER A 382 -18.54 12.40 -14.09
C SER A 382 -18.36 12.92 -15.50
N GLY A 383 -19.35 13.62 -16.06
CA GLY A 383 -19.27 14.18 -17.43
C GLY A 383 -18.21 15.29 -17.53
N ASP A 384 -18.10 16.15 -16.51
CA ASP A 384 -17.11 17.22 -16.48
C ASP A 384 -15.69 16.66 -16.28
N ILE A 385 -15.56 15.66 -15.43
CA ILE A 385 -14.29 14.93 -15.21
C ILE A 385 -13.82 14.32 -16.53
N VAL A 386 -14.69 13.61 -17.24
CA VAL A 386 -14.35 12.99 -18.54
C VAL A 386 -13.97 14.04 -19.57
N SER A 387 -14.69 15.16 -19.62
CA SER A 387 -14.38 16.29 -20.52
C SER A 387 -13.04 16.93 -20.20
N PHE A 388 -12.65 17.01 -18.91
CA PHE A 388 -11.35 17.50 -18.47
C PHE A 388 -10.19 16.65 -19.01
N PHE A 389 -10.39 15.33 -19.17
CA PHE A 389 -9.42 14.42 -19.79
C PHE A 389 -9.41 14.49 -21.33
N GLY A 390 -10.16 15.40 -21.94
CA GLY A 390 -10.13 15.67 -23.39
C GLY A 390 -11.13 14.86 -24.22
N ILE A 391 -11.97 14.02 -23.62
CA ILE A 391 -13.04 13.31 -24.33
C ILE A 391 -14.24 14.26 -24.49
N ARG A 392 -14.44 14.77 -25.72
CA ARG A 392 -15.49 15.75 -26.05
C ARG A 392 -16.58 15.22 -26.98
N ALA A 393 -16.32 14.09 -27.67
CA ALA A 393 -17.32 13.46 -28.53
C ALA A 393 -18.47 12.91 -27.65
N ASP A 394 -19.69 13.37 -27.88
CA ASP A 394 -20.84 13.13 -27.00
C ASP A 394 -21.07 11.65 -26.69
N GLY A 395 -21.07 10.76 -27.69
CA GLY A 395 -21.28 9.32 -27.46
C GLY A 395 -20.17 8.66 -26.62
N LEU A 396 -18.91 9.01 -26.85
CA LEU A 396 -17.79 8.47 -26.07
C LEU A 396 -17.72 9.08 -24.68
N ARG A 397 -18.05 10.37 -24.55
CA ARG A 397 -18.14 11.06 -23.26
C ARG A 397 -19.19 10.42 -22.35
N ASP A 398 -20.40 10.21 -22.87
CA ASP A 398 -21.51 9.64 -22.11
C ASP A 398 -21.21 8.20 -21.70
N PHE A 399 -20.65 7.39 -22.61
CA PHE A 399 -20.18 6.05 -22.32
C PHE A 399 -19.10 6.04 -21.23
N THR A 400 -18.08 6.89 -21.35
CA THR A 400 -16.99 6.96 -20.38
C THR A 400 -17.49 7.44 -19.00
N ALA A 401 -18.43 8.39 -18.98
CA ALA A 401 -19.07 8.85 -17.74
C ALA A 401 -19.92 7.73 -17.08
N PHE A 402 -20.64 6.96 -17.88
CA PHE A 402 -21.35 5.76 -17.41
C PHE A 402 -20.36 4.73 -16.85
N ALA A 403 -19.31 4.38 -17.60
CA ALA A 403 -18.27 3.45 -17.19
C ALA A 403 -17.60 3.86 -15.86
N LEU A 404 -17.30 5.16 -15.69
CA LEU A 404 -16.73 5.72 -14.48
C LEU A 404 -17.67 5.58 -13.27
N LYS A 405 -18.97 5.88 -13.45
CA LYS A 405 -19.99 5.73 -12.40
C LYS A 405 -20.14 4.27 -11.99
N VAL A 406 -20.22 3.36 -12.95
CA VAL A 406 -20.40 1.93 -12.71
C VAL A 406 -19.18 1.37 -11.99
N GLN A 407 -17.97 1.61 -12.50
CA GLN A 407 -16.74 1.04 -11.92
C GLN A 407 -16.50 1.48 -10.49
N LEU A 408 -16.87 2.72 -10.14
CA LEU A 408 -16.68 3.27 -8.80
C LEU A 408 -17.95 3.26 -7.93
N LEU A 409 -18.98 2.49 -8.34
CA LEU A 409 -20.27 2.46 -7.67
C LEU A 409 -20.19 2.12 -6.17
N VAL A 410 -19.33 1.19 -5.80
CA VAL A 410 -19.13 0.71 -4.41
C VAL A 410 -17.93 1.34 -3.70
N LEU A 411 -17.37 2.41 -4.25
CA LEU A 411 -16.20 3.11 -3.67
C LEU A 411 -16.33 3.42 -2.16
N PRO A 412 -17.51 3.80 -1.62
CA PRO A 412 -17.69 4.03 -0.18
C PRO A 412 -17.28 2.85 0.71
N VAL A 413 -17.42 1.63 0.22
CA VAL A 413 -17.11 0.42 1.00
C VAL A 413 -15.74 -0.19 0.66
N VAL A 414 -15.10 0.23 -0.42
CA VAL A 414 -13.74 -0.24 -0.81
C VAL A 414 -12.73 0.11 0.28
N GLY A 415 -12.85 1.28 0.90
CA GLY A 415 -12.00 1.72 2.00
C GLY A 415 -12.02 0.76 3.19
N PHE A 416 -13.17 0.17 3.50
CA PHE A 416 -13.31 -0.86 4.54
C PHE A 416 -12.41 -2.06 4.26
N GLN A 417 -12.45 -2.59 3.04
CA GLN A 417 -11.64 -3.75 2.65
C GLN A 417 -10.14 -3.47 2.72
N ILE A 418 -9.70 -2.29 2.24
CA ILE A 418 -8.29 -1.89 2.27
C ILE A 418 -7.79 -1.80 3.71
N VAL A 419 -8.57 -1.19 4.60
CA VAL A 419 -8.25 -1.08 6.03
C VAL A 419 -8.19 -2.46 6.70
N VAL A 420 -9.14 -3.36 6.42
CA VAL A 420 -9.18 -4.70 7.01
C VAL A 420 -8.01 -5.56 6.52
N GLY A 421 -7.67 -5.51 5.23
CA GLY A 421 -6.49 -6.20 4.69
C GLY A 421 -5.19 -5.75 5.36
N ASN A 422 -5.04 -4.44 5.52
CA ASN A 422 -3.89 -3.84 6.19
C ASN A 422 -3.84 -4.15 7.71
N TYR A 423 -5.01 -4.24 8.37
CA TYR A 423 -5.11 -4.68 9.76
C TYR A 423 -4.50 -6.06 9.96
N PHE A 424 -4.85 -7.06 9.15
CA PHE A 424 -4.30 -8.41 9.26
C PHE A 424 -2.79 -8.45 9.01
N GLN A 425 -2.30 -7.64 8.09
CA GLN A 425 -0.86 -7.49 7.84
C GLN A 425 -0.15 -6.87 9.05
N ALA A 426 -0.68 -5.78 9.59
CA ALA A 426 -0.10 -5.05 10.72
C ALA A 426 -0.10 -5.85 12.03
N THR A 427 -1.08 -6.75 12.22
CA THR A 427 -1.22 -7.57 13.43
C THR A 427 -0.54 -8.94 13.33
N GLY A 428 0.32 -9.15 12.33
CA GLY A 428 1.10 -10.38 12.19
C GLY A 428 0.27 -11.60 11.75
N GLN A 429 -0.78 -11.39 10.94
CA GLN A 429 -1.66 -12.43 10.41
C GLN A 429 -1.60 -12.47 8.87
N PRO A 430 -0.41 -12.79 8.28
CA PRO A 430 -0.19 -12.66 6.84
C PRO A 430 -1.13 -13.54 6.00
N MET A 431 -1.41 -14.76 6.44
CA MET A 431 -2.28 -15.67 5.71
C MET A 431 -3.69 -15.10 5.50
N LYS A 432 -4.26 -14.43 6.52
CA LYS A 432 -5.57 -13.79 6.36
C LYS A 432 -5.53 -12.62 5.38
N SER A 433 -4.44 -11.82 5.42
CA SER A 433 -4.24 -10.72 4.48
C SER A 433 -4.06 -11.22 3.04
N ILE A 434 -3.30 -12.30 2.83
CA ILE A 434 -3.11 -12.96 1.53
C ILE A 434 -4.45 -13.49 1.00
N ILE A 435 -5.20 -14.23 1.83
CA ILE A 435 -6.50 -14.78 1.44
C ILE A 435 -7.45 -13.67 1.00
N LEU A 436 -7.57 -12.58 1.77
CA LEU A 436 -8.43 -11.46 1.42
C LEU A 436 -8.01 -10.80 0.09
N SER A 437 -6.69 -10.64 -0.13
CA SER A 437 -6.17 -10.07 -1.38
C SER A 437 -6.44 -10.97 -2.58
N LEU A 438 -6.17 -12.27 -2.45
CA LEU A 438 -6.41 -13.26 -3.51
C LEU A 438 -7.91 -13.45 -3.80
N THR A 439 -8.74 -13.44 -2.77
CA THR A 439 -10.20 -13.59 -2.92
C THR A 439 -10.75 -12.45 -3.79
N ARG A 440 -10.32 -11.21 -3.57
CA ARG A 440 -10.77 -10.08 -4.39
C ARG A 440 -10.25 -10.17 -5.82
N GLN A 441 -8.93 -10.33 -5.98
CA GLN A 441 -8.28 -10.19 -7.29
C GLN A 441 -8.44 -11.43 -8.17
N VAL A 442 -8.21 -12.61 -7.59
CA VAL A 442 -8.14 -13.85 -8.36
C VAL A 442 -9.47 -14.59 -8.33
N LEU A 443 -10.10 -14.70 -7.15
CA LEU A 443 -11.31 -15.52 -7.01
C LEU A 443 -12.56 -14.81 -7.54
N PHE A 444 -12.66 -13.49 -7.37
CA PHE A 444 -13.85 -12.76 -7.81
C PHE A 444 -13.61 -12.00 -9.11
N LEU A 445 -12.58 -11.14 -9.16
CA LEU A 445 -12.46 -10.19 -10.26
C LEU A 445 -12.12 -10.86 -11.59
N ILE A 446 -11.17 -11.80 -11.65
CA ILE A 446 -10.81 -12.50 -12.88
C ILE A 446 -11.99 -13.30 -13.46
N PRO A 447 -12.70 -14.16 -12.68
CA PRO A 447 -13.86 -14.86 -13.22
C PRO A 447 -14.99 -13.92 -13.66
N LEU A 448 -15.23 -12.84 -12.93
CA LEU A 448 -16.27 -11.87 -13.31
C LEU A 448 -15.94 -11.15 -14.62
N TYR A 449 -14.68 -10.80 -14.88
CA TYR A 449 -14.28 -10.23 -16.18
C TYR A 449 -14.52 -11.20 -17.36
N ILE A 450 -14.43 -12.50 -17.13
CA ILE A 450 -14.67 -13.51 -18.17
C ILE A 450 -16.17 -13.82 -18.33
N VAL A 451 -16.90 -13.95 -17.20
CA VAL A 451 -18.28 -14.44 -17.20
C VAL A 451 -19.29 -13.33 -17.48
N LEU A 452 -19.13 -12.14 -16.90
CA LEU A 452 -20.13 -11.06 -17.02
C LEU A 452 -20.36 -10.58 -18.45
N PRO A 453 -19.34 -10.41 -19.30
CA PRO A 453 -19.57 -10.01 -20.71
C PRO A 453 -20.42 -11.00 -21.50
N ILE A 454 -20.48 -12.25 -21.06
CA ILE A 454 -21.30 -13.31 -21.70
C ILE A 454 -22.71 -13.35 -21.09
N VAL A 455 -22.78 -13.32 -19.76
CA VAL A 455 -24.04 -13.58 -19.04
C VAL A 455 -24.91 -12.32 -18.94
N LEU A 456 -24.29 -11.16 -18.70
CA LEU A 456 -25.04 -9.93 -18.44
C LEU A 456 -25.88 -9.44 -19.65
N PRO A 457 -25.38 -9.50 -20.90
CA PRO A 457 -26.20 -9.18 -22.07
C PRO A 457 -27.38 -10.13 -22.29
N ILE A 458 -27.29 -11.39 -21.83
CA ILE A 458 -28.38 -12.36 -21.89
C ILE A 458 -29.48 -12.01 -20.87
N LEU A 459 -29.10 -11.60 -19.66
CA LEU A 459 -30.02 -11.23 -18.58
C LEU A 459 -30.64 -9.84 -18.78
N VAL A 460 -29.83 -8.90 -19.32
CA VAL A 460 -30.21 -7.52 -19.56
C VAL A 460 -29.84 -7.13 -20.99
N PRO A 461 -30.72 -7.33 -21.97
CA PRO A 461 -30.43 -7.12 -23.39
C PRO A 461 -30.07 -5.67 -23.76
N ALA A 462 -30.31 -4.72 -22.85
CA ALA A 462 -29.93 -3.31 -23.02
C ALA A 462 -28.43 -3.06 -22.82
N LEU A 463 -27.68 -4.02 -22.24
CA LEU A 463 -26.25 -3.90 -21.96
C LEU A 463 -25.45 -4.73 -22.98
N THR A 464 -24.35 -4.15 -23.45
CA THR A 464 -23.39 -4.84 -24.31
C THR A 464 -22.35 -5.62 -23.48
N GLY A 465 -21.60 -6.52 -24.13
CA GLY A 465 -20.46 -7.17 -23.48
C GLY A 465 -19.40 -6.18 -22.99
N LEU A 466 -19.27 -5.04 -23.68
CA LEU A 466 -18.37 -3.95 -23.28
C LEU A 466 -18.86 -3.26 -22.00
N ASP A 467 -20.16 -2.97 -21.88
CA ASP A 467 -20.74 -2.39 -20.66
C ASP A 467 -20.56 -3.35 -19.47
N ALA A 468 -20.75 -4.63 -19.71
CA ALA A 468 -20.66 -5.67 -18.69
C ALA A 468 -19.28 -5.78 -18.05
N LEU A 469 -18.19 -5.44 -18.76
CA LEU A 469 -16.84 -5.42 -18.20
C LEU A 469 -16.72 -4.45 -17.01
N TYR A 470 -17.36 -3.29 -17.08
CA TYR A 470 -17.29 -2.31 -16.01
C TYR A 470 -18.04 -2.71 -14.74
N PHE A 471 -19.02 -3.63 -14.84
CA PHE A 471 -19.72 -4.18 -13.68
C PHE A 471 -18.90 -5.22 -12.91
N ALA A 472 -17.83 -5.77 -13.49
CA ALA A 472 -16.99 -6.76 -12.81
C ALA A 472 -16.36 -6.21 -11.52
N VAL A 473 -15.87 -4.96 -11.55
CA VAL A 473 -15.20 -4.32 -10.40
C VAL A 473 -16.16 -4.13 -9.22
N PRO A 474 -17.32 -3.46 -9.36
CA PRO A 474 -18.19 -3.23 -8.20
C PRO A 474 -18.78 -4.54 -7.64
N ILE A 475 -19.03 -5.54 -8.46
CA ILE A 475 -19.50 -6.85 -7.97
C ILE A 475 -18.39 -7.57 -7.19
N ALA A 476 -17.15 -7.60 -7.72
CA ALA A 476 -16.00 -8.17 -7.02
C ALA A 476 -15.72 -7.45 -5.70
N ASP A 477 -15.80 -6.12 -5.70
CA ASP A 477 -15.59 -5.31 -4.49
C ASP A 477 -16.68 -5.56 -3.46
N GLY A 478 -17.94 -5.64 -3.87
CA GLY A 478 -19.05 -5.97 -2.98
C GLY A 478 -18.89 -7.33 -2.32
N LEU A 479 -18.57 -8.38 -3.11
CA LEU A 479 -18.32 -9.73 -2.59
C LEU A 479 -17.11 -9.76 -1.65
N SER A 480 -16.05 -9.03 -1.97
CA SER A 480 -14.86 -9.00 -1.13
C SER A 480 -15.06 -8.20 0.16
N VAL A 481 -15.92 -7.19 0.17
CA VAL A 481 -16.34 -6.50 1.39
C VAL A 481 -17.08 -7.46 2.33
N VAL A 482 -17.97 -8.32 1.82
CA VAL A 482 -18.65 -9.34 2.62
C VAL A 482 -17.64 -10.31 3.25
N THR A 483 -16.68 -10.80 2.45
CA THR A 483 -15.62 -11.69 2.97
C THR A 483 -14.74 -10.99 4.01
N ALA A 484 -14.34 -9.74 3.76
CA ALA A 484 -13.56 -8.96 4.72
C ALA A 484 -14.34 -8.70 6.02
N ALA A 485 -15.64 -8.43 5.93
CA ALA A 485 -16.52 -8.26 7.09
C ALA A 485 -16.63 -9.53 7.93
N ALA A 486 -16.77 -10.70 7.29
CA ALA A 486 -16.77 -11.98 7.98
C ALA A 486 -15.44 -12.22 8.72
N PHE A 487 -14.29 -12.05 8.05
CA PHE A 487 -12.98 -12.19 8.69
C PHE A 487 -12.78 -11.22 9.86
N LEU A 488 -13.19 -9.96 9.69
CA LEU A 488 -13.10 -8.96 10.76
C LEU A 488 -14.02 -9.31 11.93
N ALA A 489 -15.25 -9.78 11.68
CA ALA A 489 -16.18 -10.17 12.72
C ALA A 489 -15.64 -11.34 13.57
N PHE A 490 -15.05 -12.37 12.93
CA PHE A 490 -14.38 -13.45 13.64
C PHE A 490 -13.20 -12.95 14.47
N GLU A 491 -12.39 -12.06 13.92
CA GLU A 491 -11.24 -11.50 14.62
C GLU A 491 -11.66 -10.60 15.78
N MET A 492 -12.70 -9.79 15.63
CA MET A 492 -13.23 -8.96 16.73
C MET A 492 -13.78 -9.80 17.89
N ARG A 493 -14.39 -10.94 17.59
CA ARG A 493 -14.80 -11.93 18.63
C ARG A 493 -13.59 -12.53 19.33
N ARG A 494 -12.55 -12.87 18.57
CA ARG A 494 -11.28 -13.38 19.10
C ARG A 494 -10.60 -12.37 20.01
N LEU A 495 -10.49 -11.11 19.57
CA LEU A 495 -9.90 -10.03 20.36
C LEU A 495 -10.64 -9.79 21.67
N LYS A 496 -11.98 -9.96 21.70
CA LYS A 496 -12.75 -9.91 22.94
C LYS A 496 -12.37 -11.04 23.91
N ARG A 497 -12.13 -12.27 23.41
CA ARG A 497 -11.68 -13.41 24.22
C ARG A 497 -10.26 -13.20 24.76
N VAL A 498 -9.38 -12.63 23.94
CA VAL A 498 -8.02 -12.25 24.39
C VAL A 498 -8.09 -11.19 25.48
N GLU A 499 -8.98 -10.20 25.36
CA GLU A 499 -9.21 -9.16 26.38
C GLU A 499 -9.78 -9.74 27.68
N ALA A 500 -10.65 -10.77 27.58
CA ALA A 500 -11.21 -11.50 28.72
C ALA A 500 -10.21 -12.50 29.37
N GLY A 501 -9.01 -12.69 28.78
CA GLY A 501 -8.02 -13.65 29.26
C GLY A 501 -8.30 -15.11 28.88
N GLU A 502 -9.32 -15.38 28.06
CA GLU A 502 -9.71 -16.70 27.60
C GLU A 502 -8.82 -17.27 26.49
N GLU A 503 -8.08 -16.41 25.78
CA GLU A 503 -7.20 -16.76 24.66
C GLU A 503 -5.90 -15.94 24.73
N MET A 504 -4.75 -16.56 24.40
CA MET A 504 -3.48 -15.86 24.36
C MET A 504 -3.31 -15.04 23.08
N SER A 505 -2.73 -13.84 23.22
CA SER A 505 -2.27 -13.05 22.06
C SER A 505 -1.07 -13.76 21.39
N ARG A 506 -1.01 -13.71 20.06
CA ARG A 506 0.14 -14.26 19.30
C ARG A 506 1.42 -13.45 19.47
N PHE A 507 1.30 -12.18 19.82
CA PHE A 507 2.40 -11.25 20.06
C PHE A 507 2.10 -10.49 21.36
N GLY A 508 3.14 -10.13 22.13
CA GLY A 508 3.03 -9.40 23.39
C GLY A 508 3.51 -10.19 24.60
N LYS A 509 3.50 -9.57 25.77
CA LYS A 509 4.03 -10.09 27.06
C LYS A 509 3.42 -11.41 27.57
N GLY A 510 2.65 -12.12 26.79
CA GLY A 510 2.08 -13.44 27.11
C GLY A 510 2.33 -14.50 26.07
N ALA A 511 2.96 -14.17 24.95
CA ALA A 511 3.28 -15.15 23.92
C ALA A 511 4.44 -16.03 24.41
N LYS A 512 4.16 -17.29 24.75
CA LYS A 512 5.22 -18.29 24.86
C LYS A 512 5.79 -18.49 23.45
N HIS A 513 7.08 -18.23 23.28
CA HIS A 513 7.82 -18.65 22.10
C HIS A 513 7.80 -20.19 22.05
N SER A 514 6.96 -20.74 21.19
CA SER A 514 6.99 -22.15 20.79
C SER A 514 7.64 -22.24 19.43
#